data_8496b4e81e03b302480b2765a830c745
#
_entry.id   8496b4e81e03b302480b2765a830c745
#
_cell.length_a   1.000
_cell.length_b   1.000
_cell.length_c   1.000
_cell.angle_alpha   90.00
_cell.angle_beta   90.00
_cell.angle_gamma   90.00
#
_symmetry.space_group_name_H-M   'P 1'
#
loop_
_entity.id
_entity.type
_entity.pdbx_description
1 polymer ?
#
loop_
_entity_poly.entity_id
_entity_poly.type
_entity_poly.pdbx_seq_one_letter_code
_entity_poly.pdbx_strand_id
1 'polypeptide(L)'
;DDMRHELQSKYTDLYKKVNFYIGDVRNKDSLMDAMPGVDFIFHAAALKEVPSCEFFPMEAARTNIQGTDNVVHAAIACGVKNVVLLSTDKAAYPINAMGISKAMAERIMYANARVAAHHGTTLCCTRYGNVMCSRGSVIPLFVDQILSGRSITITNPMMTRFMMNLDEAVSLVVYAFEHANPGDLFIQKADASTIGDLAKAVQKLFGDTGTDIIGTRHGEKLYETLMTSEERLRSVDLGEYYRIAADSRDLNYDKFFVKGEVKAGDEAYTSHNTNRLDVEGTVEKLLSRSEEHTSEL
;
A
#
# COMPACT_ATOMS: atom_id res chain seq x y z
N ASP A 1 -16.72 -6.79 -14.22
CA ASP A 1 -16.84 -6.97 -15.68
C ASP A 1 -15.65 -6.35 -16.44
N ASP A 2 -15.17 -5.15 -16.10
CA ASP A 2 -14.09 -4.45 -16.82
C ASP A 2 -12.79 -5.27 -16.85
N MET A 3 -12.29 -5.74 -15.70
CA MET A 3 -11.11 -6.60 -15.63
C MET A 3 -11.27 -7.90 -16.45
N ARG A 4 -12.48 -8.49 -16.45
CA ARG A 4 -12.76 -9.68 -17.24
C ARG A 4 -12.66 -9.41 -18.73
N HIS A 5 -13.25 -8.30 -19.20
CA HIS A 5 -13.19 -7.89 -20.59
C HIS A 5 -11.76 -7.54 -21.02
N GLU A 6 -11.01 -6.86 -20.17
CA GLU A 6 -9.62 -6.53 -20.42
C GLU A 6 -8.75 -7.78 -20.56
N LEU A 7 -8.79 -8.70 -19.60
CA LEU A 7 -8.05 -9.96 -19.66
C LEU A 7 -8.44 -10.79 -20.89
N GLN A 8 -9.72 -10.82 -21.27
CA GLN A 8 -10.19 -11.53 -22.43
C GLN A 8 -9.65 -10.93 -23.73
N SER A 9 -9.58 -9.60 -23.83
CA SER A 9 -9.14 -8.89 -25.03
C SER A 9 -7.63 -8.84 -25.20
N LYS A 10 -6.90 -8.55 -24.11
CA LYS A 10 -5.44 -8.34 -24.15
C LYS A 10 -4.64 -9.62 -23.85
N TYR A 11 -5.18 -10.53 -23.04
CA TYR A 11 -4.43 -11.68 -22.48
C TYR A 11 -5.22 -12.98 -22.60
N THR A 12 -5.62 -13.35 -23.83
CA THR A 12 -6.51 -14.48 -24.12
C THR A 12 -6.06 -15.81 -23.48
N ASP A 13 -4.78 -16.13 -23.45
CA ASP A 13 -4.27 -17.37 -22.86
C ASP A 13 -4.24 -17.33 -21.33
N LEU A 14 -3.98 -16.17 -20.74
CA LEU A 14 -4.04 -15.96 -19.30
C LEU A 14 -5.50 -16.01 -18.81
N TYR A 15 -6.42 -15.39 -19.57
CA TYR A 15 -7.86 -15.41 -19.27
C TYR A 15 -8.42 -16.82 -19.05
N LYS A 16 -7.96 -17.81 -19.83
CA LYS A 16 -8.38 -19.22 -19.68
C LYS A 16 -7.98 -19.85 -18.34
N LYS A 17 -6.99 -19.27 -17.65
CA LYS A 17 -6.48 -19.74 -16.35
C LYS A 17 -7.09 -19.01 -15.17
N VAL A 18 -7.90 -17.97 -15.40
CA VAL A 18 -8.48 -17.12 -14.36
C VAL A 18 -9.92 -17.52 -14.08
N ASN A 19 -10.22 -17.80 -12.81
CA ASN A 19 -11.56 -18.04 -12.32
C ASN A 19 -12.05 -16.77 -11.59
N PHE A 20 -13.22 -16.27 -11.98
CA PHE A 20 -13.83 -15.07 -11.39
C PHE A 20 -14.91 -15.47 -10.39
N TYR A 21 -14.77 -14.95 -9.16
CA TYR A 21 -15.78 -15.09 -8.11
C TYR A 21 -16.35 -13.72 -7.76
N ILE A 22 -17.64 -13.64 -7.54
CA ILE A 22 -18.29 -12.46 -6.98
C ILE A 22 -18.46 -12.71 -5.50
N GLY A 23 -17.85 -11.85 -4.68
CA GLY A 23 -17.89 -11.97 -3.23
C GLY A 23 -17.64 -10.63 -2.54
N ASP A 24 -17.84 -10.62 -1.24
CA ASP A 24 -17.59 -9.47 -0.37
C ASP A 24 -16.76 -9.94 0.84
N VAL A 25 -15.59 -9.33 1.06
CA VAL A 25 -14.72 -9.67 2.19
C VAL A 25 -15.39 -9.50 3.55
N ARG A 26 -16.44 -8.68 3.63
CA ARG A 26 -17.26 -8.52 4.84
C ARG A 26 -18.12 -9.74 5.14
N ASN A 27 -18.32 -10.61 4.15
CA ASN A 27 -19.05 -11.86 4.28
C ASN A 27 -18.10 -13.06 4.19
N LYS A 28 -17.85 -13.70 5.34
CA LYS A 28 -16.93 -14.83 5.42
C LYS A 28 -17.37 -16.02 4.54
N ASP A 29 -18.67 -16.26 4.42
CA ASP A 29 -19.17 -17.40 3.65
C ASP A 29 -18.82 -17.26 2.18
N SER A 30 -18.89 -16.03 1.61
CA SER A 30 -18.47 -15.79 0.22
C SER A 30 -16.99 -16.03 -0.03
N LEU A 31 -16.15 -15.90 1.00
CA LEU A 31 -14.72 -16.24 0.92
C LEU A 31 -14.50 -17.77 0.97
N MET A 32 -15.28 -18.46 1.79
CA MET A 32 -15.20 -19.92 1.90
C MET A 32 -15.56 -20.64 0.59
N ASP A 33 -16.38 -20.02 -0.25
CA ASP A 33 -16.71 -20.57 -1.59
C ASP A 33 -15.55 -20.45 -2.59
N ALA A 34 -14.70 -19.45 -2.44
CA ALA A 34 -13.60 -19.16 -3.36
C ALA A 34 -12.24 -19.73 -2.95
N MET A 35 -12.01 -20.02 -1.65
CA MET A 35 -10.70 -20.37 -1.10
C MET A 35 -10.29 -21.86 -1.15
N PRO A 36 -11.17 -22.87 -1.26
CA PRO A 36 -10.74 -24.25 -1.30
C PRO A 36 -9.73 -24.52 -2.43
N GLY A 37 -8.56 -25.09 -2.05
CA GLY A 37 -7.48 -25.39 -3.00
C GLY A 37 -6.58 -24.19 -3.36
N VAL A 38 -6.77 -23.05 -2.74
CA VAL A 38 -5.91 -21.86 -2.92
C VAL A 38 -4.66 -22.01 -2.04
N ASP A 39 -3.48 -21.82 -2.64
CA ASP A 39 -2.20 -21.84 -1.94
C ASP A 39 -1.77 -20.45 -1.45
N PHE A 40 -2.04 -19.40 -2.22
CA PHE A 40 -1.56 -18.04 -1.97
C PHE A 40 -2.70 -17.04 -2.09
N ILE A 41 -2.77 -16.11 -1.13
CA ILE A 41 -3.74 -15.02 -1.14
C ILE A 41 -3.02 -13.68 -1.12
N PHE A 42 -3.29 -12.83 -2.12
CA PHE A 42 -2.98 -11.42 -2.09
C PHE A 42 -4.25 -10.65 -1.69
N HIS A 43 -4.30 -10.19 -0.44
CA HIS A 43 -5.44 -9.46 0.09
C HIS A 43 -5.30 -7.96 -0.15
N ALA A 44 -5.86 -7.48 -1.26
CA ALA A 44 -5.86 -6.07 -1.66
C ALA A 44 -7.22 -5.39 -1.50
N ALA A 45 -8.27 -6.14 -1.12
CA ALA A 45 -9.61 -5.57 -0.94
C ALA A 45 -9.63 -4.56 0.22
N ALA A 46 -9.96 -3.31 -0.07
CA ALA A 46 -10.04 -2.25 0.93
C ALA A 46 -10.82 -1.03 0.41
N LEU A 47 -11.36 -0.23 1.33
CA LEU A 47 -11.71 1.16 1.06
C LEU A 47 -10.44 1.99 1.26
N LYS A 48 -10.00 2.71 0.19
CA LYS A 48 -8.72 3.44 0.18
C LYS A 48 -8.87 4.96 0.11
N GLU A 49 -10.02 5.46 -0.28
CA GLU A 49 -10.25 6.89 -0.44
C GLU A 49 -10.41 7.57 0.93
N VAL A 50 -9.48 8.46 1.29
CA VAL A 50 -9.47 9.14 2.59
C VAL A 50 -10.78 9.87 2.86
N PRO A 51 -11.31 10.73 1.95
CA PRO A 51 -12.57 11.43 2.20
C PRO A 51 -13.74 10.47 2.46
N SER A 52 -13.87 9.43 1.66
CA SER A 52 -14.96 8.45 1.82
C SER A 52 -14.88 7.73 3.17
N CYS A 53 -13.67 7.38 3.62
CA CYS A 53 -13.47 6.74 4.92
C CYS A 53 -13.75 7.70 6.09
N GLU A 54 -13.45 8.99 5.95
CA GLU A 54 -13.78 10.01 6.95
C GLU A 54 -15.29 10.20 7.11
N PHE A 55 -16.02 10.24 6.00
CA PHE A 55 -17.49 10.36 6.03
C PHE A 55 -18.20 9.07 6.46
N PHE A 56 -17.63 7.92 6.14
CA PHE A 56 -18.20 6.59 6.43
C PHE A 56 -17.22 5.68 7.17
N PRO A 57 -16.74 6.05 8.37
CA PRO A 57 -15.67 5.30 9.05
C PRO A 57 -16.06 3.87 9.40
N MET A 58 -17.33 3.59 9.63
CA MET A 58 -17.80 2.22 9.89
C MET A 58 -17.75 1.32 8.66
N GLU A 59 -17.91 1.87 7.45
CA GLU A 59 -17.71 1.09 6.22
C GLU A 59 -16.22 0.76 6.02
N ALA A 60 -15.32 1.72 6.33
CA ALA A 60 -13.88 1.45 6.37
C ALA A 60 -13.55 0.37 7.42
N ALA A 61 -14.11 0.43 8.61
CA ALA A 61 -13.91 -0.59 9.65
C ALA A 61 -14.42 -1.98 9.22
N ARG A 62 -15.62 -2.07 8.66
CA ARG A 62 -16.20 -3.33 8.17
C ARG A 62 -15.38 -3.94 7.04
N THR A 63 -14.93 -3.12 6.08
CA THR A 63 -14.17 -3.62 4.92
C THR A 63 -12.72 -3.90 5.27
N ASN A 64 -12.01 -2.92 5.85
CA ASN A 64 -10.57 -3.02 6.04
C ASN A 64 -10.20 -3.84 7.28
N ILE A 65 -10.99 -3.77 8.35
CA ILE A 65 -10.72 -4.48 9.61
C ILE A 65 -11.40 -5.84 9.61
N GLN A 66 -12.74 -5.87 9.60
CA GLN A 66 -13.49 -7.12 9.65
C GLN A 66 -13.26 -7.97 8.40
N GLY A 67 -13.15 -7.33 7.20
CA GLY A 67 -12.81 -8.03 5.97
C GLY A 67 -11.46 -8.73 6.05
N THR A 68 -10.43 -8.08 6.62
CA THR A 68 -9.13 -8.72 6.85
C THR A 68 -9.23 -9.88 7.83
N ASP A 69 -9.96 -9.73 8.93
CA ASP A 69 -10.18 -10.79 9.90
C ASP A 69 -10.89 -12.00 9.28
N ASN A 70 -11.90 -11.77 8.46
CA ASN A 70 -12.60 -12.82 7.71
C ASN A 70 -11.64 -13.56 6.75
N VAL A 71 -10.80 -12.83 6.01
CA VAL A 71 -9.82 -13.43 5.08
C VAL A 71 -8.82 -14.30 5.85
N VAL A 72 -8.28 -13.82 6.96
CA VAL A 72 -7.35 -14.59 7.81
C VAL A 72 -7.97 -15.89 8.29
N HIS A 73 -9.16 -15.82 8.87
CA HIS A 73 -9.84 -17.01 9.41
C HIS A 73 -10.27 -17.99 8.31
N ALA A 74 -10.72 -17.50 7.17
CA ALA A 74 -11.05 -18.35 6.02
C ALA A 74 -9.80 -19.03 5.44
N ALA A 75 -8.69 -18.29 5.32
CA ALA A 75 -7.41 -18.81 4.83
C ALA A 75 -6.88 -19.94 5.73
N ILE A 76 -6.89 -19.75 7.06
CA ILE A 76 -6.50 -20.78 8.03
C ILE A 76 -7.40 -22.01 7.90
N ALA A 77 -8.72 -21.82 7.82
CA ALA A 77 -9.67 -22.92 7.71
C ALA A 77 -9.53 -23.72 6.40
N CYS A 78 -9.12 -23.07 5.30
CA CYS A 78 -8.91 -23.72 3.99
C CYS A 78 -7.46 -24.23 3.78
N GLY A 79 -6.56 -24.04 4.74
CA GLY A 79 -5.17 -24.52 4.64
C GLY A 79 -4.33 -23.73 3.61
N VAL A 80 -4.62 -22.46 3.43
CA VAL A 80 -3.85 -21.57 2.55
C VAL A 80 -2.42 -21.44 3.08
N LYS A 81 -1.43 -21.54 2.21
CA LYS A 81 0.00 -21.50 2.61
C LYS A 81 0.44 -20.09 3.03
N ASN A 82 0.17 -19.09 2.21
CA ASN A 82 0.62 -17.72 2.47
C ASN A 82 -0.50 -16.72 2.19
N VAL A 83 -0.64 -15.74 3.09
CA VAL A 83 -1.51 -14.57 2.94
C VAL A 83 -0.68 -13.31 3.05
N VAL A 84 -0.67 -12.48 2.01
CA VAL A 84 -0.03 -11.17 2.01
C VAL A 84 -1.11 -10.08 2.06
N LEU A 85 -1.14 -9.31 3.14
CA LEU A 85 -2.01 -8.12 3.25
C LEU A 85 -1.31 -6.92 2.61
N LEU A 86 -1.99 -6.29 1.67
CA LEU A 86 -1.58 -4.99 1.16
C LEU A 86 -1.89 -3.88 2.17
N SER A 87 -0.86 -3.22 2.67
CA SER A 87 -0.97 -2.05 3.53
C SER A 87 -0.43 -0.78 2.85
N THR A 88 -0.19 0.28 3.60
CA THR A 88 0.07 1.62 3.07
C THR A 88 0.93 2.44 4.03
N ASP A 89 1.63 3.45 3.52
CA ASP A 89 2.30 4.51 4.27
C ASP A 89 1.38 5.20 5.28
N LYS A 90 0.08 5.26 5.00
CA LYS A 90 -0.91 5.89 5.88
C LYS A 90 -1.23 5.08 7.13
N ALA A 91 -0.82 3.81 7.18
CA ALA A 91 -0.91 2.96 8.37
C ALA A 91 0.19 3.29 9.41
N ALA A 92 1.32 3.88 8.97
CA ALA A 92 2.35 4.40 9.86
C ALA A 92 1.97 5.81 10.36
N TYR A 93 1.89 5.99 11.66
CA TYR A 93 1.39 7.22 12.29
C TYR A 93 0.05 7.69 11.67
N PRO A 94 -1.02 6.89 11.76
CA PRO A 94 -2.28 7.18 11.08
C PRO A 94 -2.97 8.40 11.68
N ILE A 95 -3.47 9.31 10.83
CA ILE A 95 -4.19 10.54 11.22
C ILE A 95 -5.63 10.60 10.67
N ASN A 96 -6.05 9.61 9.90
CA ASN A 96 -7.38 9.55 9.29
C ASN A 96 -7.97 8.14 9.40
N ALA A 97 -9.28 8.02 9.20
CA ALA A 97 -10.02 6.76 9.36
C ALA A 97 -9.49 5.63 8.44
N MET A 98 -9.09 5.97 7.21
CA MET A 98 -8.49 5.00 6.30
C MET A 98 -7.18 4.46 6.85
N GLY A 99 -6.25 5.32 7.25
CA GLY A 99 -4.96 4.92 7.85
C GLY A 99 -5.15 4.12 9.15
N ILE A 100 -6.07 4.55 10.03
CA ILE A 100 -6.40 3.84 11.27
C ILE A 100 -6.92 2.44 10.97
N SER A 101 -7.84 2.30 10.02
CA SER A 101 -8.40 0.98 9.64
C SER A 101 -7.34 0.05 9.04
N LYS A 102 -6.40 0.58 8.23
CA LYS A 102 -5.30 -0.21 7.67
C LYS A 102 -4.26 -0.58 8.74
N ALA A 103 -3.95 0.32 9.68
CA ALA A 103 -3.10 0.00 10.82
C ALA A 103 -3.71 -1.11 11.70
N MET A 104 -5.02 -1.10 11.91
CA MET A 104 -5.71 -2.18 12.63
C MET A 104 -5.69 -3.49 11.83
N ALA A 105 -5.83 -3.45 10.51
CA ALA A 105 -5.71 -4.63 9.66
C ALA A 105 -4.31 -5.29 9.78
N GLU A 106 -3.22 -4.49 9.81
CA GLU A 106 -1.88 -5.01 10.11
C GLU A 106 -1.83 -5.70 11.49
N ARG A 107 -2.45 -5.11 12.52
CA ARG A 107 -2.48 -5.71 13.86
C ARG A 107 -3.22 -7.04 13.89
N ILE A 108 -4.29 -7.21 13.10
CA ILE A 108 -4.99 -8.49 12.93
C ILE A 108 -4.05 -9.54 12.33
N MET A 109 -3.30 -9.19 11.29
CA MET A 109 -2.32 -10.10 10.69
C MET A 109 -1.27 -10.55 11.72
N TYR A 110 -0.71 -9.61 12.48
CA TYR A 110 0.30 -9.92 13.50
C TYR A 110 -0.25 -10.76 14.65
N ALA A 111 -1.44 -10.42 15.17
CA ALA A 111 -2.06 -11.14 16.26
C ALA A 111 -2.35 -12.60 15.91
N ASN A 112 -2.74 -12.86 14.66
CA ASN A 112 -3.07 -14.20 14.18
C ASN A 112 -1.87 -14.96 13.62
N ALA A 113 -0.72 -14.32 13.38
CA ALA A 113 0.42 -14.93 12.68
C ALA A 113 0.92 -16.21 13.36
N ARG A 114 1.00 -16.22 14.70
CA ARG A 114 1.46 -17.40 15.45
C ARG A 114 0.46 -18.54 15.36
N VAL A 115 -0.83 -18.27 15.51
CA VAL A 115 -1.89 -19.29 15.42
C VAL A 115 -1.94 -19.84 14.00
N ALA A 116 -1.91 -18.97 13.00
CA ALA A 116 -1.89 -19.36 11.59
C ALA A 116 -0.71 -20.26 11.25
N ALA A 117 0.48 -19.95 11.76
CA ALA A 117 1.69 -20.75 11.55
C ALA A 117 1.55 -22.19 12.10
N HIS A 118 0.87 -22.38 13.23
CA HIS A 118 0.56 -23.73 13.75
C HIS A 118 -0.36 -24.53 12.82
N HIS A 119 -1.13 -23.85 11.98
CA HIS A 119 -1.97 -24.46 10.95
C HIS A 119 -1.33 -24.50 9.56
N GLY A 120 -0.03 -24.14 9.46
CA GLY A 120 0.72 -24.15 8.21
C GLY A 120 0.48 -22.94 7.31
N THR A 121 -0.17 -21.87 7.82
CA THR A 121 -0.44 -20.63 7.10
C THR A 121 0.52 -19.53 7.54
N THR A 122 1.27 -18.94 6.62
CA THR A 122 2.09 -17.75 6.87
C THR A 122 1.30 -16.51 6.57
N LEU A 123 1.16 -15.62 7.57
CA LEU A 123 0.55 -14.30 7.41
C LEU A 123 1.65 -13.24 7.41
N CYS A 124 1.64 -12.34 6.44
CA CYS A 124 2.56 -11.20 6.40
C CYS A 124 1.90 -9.96 5.78
N CYS A 125 2.55 -8.81 5.89
CA CYS A 125 2.09 -7.56 5.35
C CYS A 125 3.13 -6.96 4.41
N THR A 126 2.68 -6.19 3.42
CA THR A 126 3.52 -5.30 2.62
C THR A 126 3.04 -3.87 2.80
N ARG A 127 3.97 -2.93 2.93
CA ARG A 127 3.67 -1.49 3.06
C ARG A 127 4.46 -0.74 2.01
N TYR A 128 3.76 0.05 1.20
CA TYR A 128 4.36 0.90 0.21
C TYR A 128 3.66 2.26 0.12
N GLY A 129 4.31 3.21 -0.54
CA GLY A 129 3.81 4.56 -0.72
C GLY A 129 2.79 4.69 -1.84
N ASN A 130 2.79 5.85 -2.48
CA ASN A 130 1.87 6.12 -3.57
C ASN A 130 2.31 5.36 -4.83
N VAL A 131 1.44 4.49 -5.35
CA VAL A 131 1.62 3.89 -6.68
C VAL A 131 1.18 4.92 -7.72
N MET A 132 2.12 5.30 -8.59
CA MET A 132 1.89 6.29 -9.65
C MET A 132 0.75 5.86 -10.56
N CYS A 133 -0.04 6.83 -11.00
CA CYS A 133 -1.16 6.66 -11.93
C CYS A 133 -2.25 5.67 -11.46
N SER A 134 -2.30 5.32 -10.18
CA SER A 134 -3.41 4.54 -9.64
C SER A 134 -4.72 5.32 -9.72
N ARG A 135 -5.85 4.61 -9.91
CA ARG A 135 -7.18 5.24 -10.00
C ARG A 135 -7.44 6.18 -8.82
N GLY A 136 -7.90 7.42 -9.10
CA GLY A 136 -8.15 8.44 -8.10
C GLY A 136 -6.89 9.12 -7.54
N SER A 137 -5.70 8.86 -8.10
CA SER A 137 -4.47 9.50 -7.67
C SER A 137 -4.22 10.85 -8.36
N VAL A 138 -3.23 11.58 -7.85
CA VAL A 138 -2.96 12.98 -8.27
C VAL A 138 -2.46 13.09 -9.71
N ILE A 139 -1.73 12.10 -10.22
CA ILE A 139 -1.17 12.16 -11.59
C ILE A 139 -2.27 12.12 -12.64
N PRO A 140 -3.20 11.16 -12.66
CA PRO A 140 -4.35 11.20 -13.57
C PRO A 140 -5.17 12.48 -13.47
N LEU A 141 -5.35 13.02 -12.25
CA LEU A 141 -6.03 14.30 -12.06
C LEU A 141 -5.31 15.45 -12.78
N PHE A 142 -3.99 15.54 -12.66
CA PHE A 142 -3.19 16.57 -13.31
C PHE A 142 -3.26 16.46 -14.83
N VAL A 143 -3.14 15.24 -15.35
CA VAL A 143 -3.26 14.98 -16.79
C VAL A 143 -4.64 15.39 -17.32
N ASP A 144 -5.72 14.99 -16.63
CA ASP A 144 -7.09 15.37 -17.01
C ASP A 144 -7.29 16.89 -17.00
N GLN A 145 -6.75 17.59 -16.01
CA GLN A 145 -6.81 19.05 -15.94
C GLN A 145 -6.09 19.69 -17.13
N ILE A 146 -4.87 19.25 -17.45
CA ILE A 146 -4.10 19.76 -18.59
C ILE A 146 -4.84 19.51 -19.92
N LEU A 147 -5.25 18.27 -20.17
CA LEU A 147 -5.96 17.92 -21.41
C LEU A 147 -7.29 18.65 -21.57
N SER A 148 -7.91 19.06 -20.46
CA SER A 148 -9.11 19.89 -20.44
C SER A 148 -8.81 21.40 -20.53
N GLY A 149 -7.56 21.80 -20.69
CA GLY A 149 -7.13 23.22 -20.75
C GLY A 149 -7.26 23.96 -19.40
N ARG A 150 -7.34 23.25 -18.28
CA ARG A 150 -7.45 23.82 -16.92
C ARG A 150 -6.09 23.83 -16.22
N SER A 151 -5.88 24.81 -15.35
CA SER A 151 -4.72 24.84 -14.47
C SER A 151 -4.67 23.60 -13.57
N ILE A 152 -3.47 23.11 -13.29
CA ILE A 152 -3.24 22.06 -12.27
C ILE A 152 -3.56 22.63 -10.90
N THR A 153 -4.39 21.94 -10.11
CA THR A 153 -4.69 22.31 -8.73
C THR A 153 -3.83 21.53 -7.75
N ILE A 154 -3.03 22.20 -6.94
CA ILE A 154 -2.18 21.61 -5.90
C ILE A 154 -2.53 22.16 -4.52
N THR A 155 -2.44 21.31 -3.50
CA THR A 155 -2.74 21.69 -2.12
C THR A 155 -1.59 22.48 -1.48
N ASN A 156 -0.39 21.94 -1.55
CA ASN A 156 0.84 22.58 -1.10
C ASN A 156 2.02 22.04 -1.92
N PRO A 157 2.78 22.90 -2.62
CA PRO A 157 3.88 22.47 -3.49
C PRO A 157 5.03 21.78 -2.71
N MET A 158 5.17 22.05 -1.42
CA MET A 158 6.24 21.49 -0.58
C MET A 158 5.88 20.11 0.02
N MET A 159 4.64 19.64 -0.12
CA MET A 159 4.29 18.28 0.26
C MET A 159 5.12 17.28 -0.51
N THR A 160 5.58 16.23 0.17
CA THR A 160 6.31 15.13 -0.49
C THR A 160 5.49 13.85 -0.51
N ARG A 161 5.66 13.09 -1.59
CA ARG A 161 5.05 11.76 -1.75
C ARG A 161 6.10 10.80 -2.28
N PHE A 162 6.02 9.55 -1.81
CA PHE A 162 6.81 8.48 -2.40
C PHE A 162 6.36 8.23 -3.85
N MET A 163 7.30 7.91 -4.71
CA MET A 163 7.08 7.66 -6.13
C MET A 163 7.42 6.21 -6.44
N MET A 164 6.40 5.40 -6.66
CA MET A 164 6.55 3.98 -6.94
C MET A 164 5.75 3.59 -8.18
N ASN A 165 6.32 2.76 -9.04
CA ASN A 165 5.58 2.19 -10.16
C ASN A 165 4.87 0.89 -9.76
N LEU A 166 4.03 0.37 -10.64
CA LEU A 166 3.25 -0.84 -10.37
C LEU A 166 4.15 -2.09 -10.30
N ASP A 167 5.21 -2.16 -11.11
CA ASP A 167 6.12 -3.30 -11.14
C ASP A 167 6.89 -3.43 -9.82
N GLU A 168 7.33 -2.30 -9.24
CA GLU A 168 7.92 -2.26 -7.91
C GLU A 168 6.94 -2.77 -6.84
N ALA A 169 5.65 -2.37 -6.94
CA ALA A 169 4.61 -2.82 -6.01
C ALA A 169 4.36 -4.33 -6.13
N VAL A 170 4.30 -4.86 -7.34
CA VAL A 170 4.12 -6.30 -7.61
C VAL A 170 5.33 -7.09 -7.13
N SER A 171 6.55 -6.59 -7.42
CA SER A 171 7.80 -7.24 -6.99
C SER A 171 7.88 -7.37 -5.46
N LEU A 172 7.46 -6.35 -4.71
CA LEU A 172 7.38 -6.42 -3.25
C LEU A 172 6.44 -7.54 -2.77
N VAL A 173 5.27 -7.70 -3.42
CA VAL A 173 4.31 -8.76 -3.06
C VAL A 173 4.86 -10.15 -3.37
N VAL A 174 5.47 -10.33 -4.55
CA VAL A 174 6.12 -11.60 -4.92
C VAL A 174 7.24 -11.93 -3.94
N TYR A 175 8.09 -10.95 -3.62
CA TYR A 175 9.14 -11.11 -2.63
C TYR A 175 8.60 -11.54 -1.25
N ALA A 176 7.48 -10.95 -0.82
CA ALA A 176 6.84 -11.31 0.44
C ALA A 176 6.30 -12.75 0.42
N PHE A 177 5.73 -13.23 -0.70
CA PHE A 177 5.31 -14.63 -0.83
C PHE A 177 6.46 -15.62 -0.71
N GLU A 178 7.63 -15.27 -1.21
CA GLU A 178 8.80 -16.16 -1.26
C GLU A 178 9.60 -16.16 0.05
N HIS A 179 9.62 -15.04 0.79
CA HIS A 179 10.61 -14.82 1.87
C HIS A 179 10.00 -14.53 3.24
N ALA A 180 8.66 -14.42 3.36
CA ALA A 180 8.05 -14.03 4.62
C ALA A 180 8.12 -15.14 5.67
N ASN A 181 8.45 -14.74 6.90
CA ASN A 181 8.14 -15.50 8.10
C ASN A 181 6.81 -15.00 8.71
N PRO A 182 6.17 -15.80 9.56
CA PRO A 182 4.91 -15.41 10.18
C PRO A 182 4.97 -14.05 10.89
N GLY A 183 4.13 -13.13 10.45
CA GLY A 183 4.02 -11.78 11.01
C GLY A 183 5.03 -10.76 10.51
N ASP A 184 5.82 -11.06 9.49
CA ASP A 184 6.73 -10.10 8.87
C ASP A 184 5.95 -8.95 8.21
N LEU A 185 6.55 -7.76 8.26
CA LEU A 185 6.16 -6.60 7.47
C LEU A 185 7.31 -6.23 6.55
N PHE A 186 7.07 -6.23 5.25
CA PHE A 186 8.01 -5.73 4.25
C PHE A 186 7.63 -4.32 3.81
N ILE A 187 8.62 -3.47 3.67
CA ILE A 187 8.46 -2.07 3.31
C ILE A 187 9.31 -1.79 2.08
N GLN A 188 8.67 -1.26 1.02
CA GLN A 188 9.35 -0.81 -0.18
C GLN A 188 10.20 0.42 0.14
N LYS A 189 11.46 0.40 -0.25
CA LYS A 189 12.25 1.63 -0.37
C LYS A 189 11.86 2.34 -1.66
N ALA A 190 11.57 3.61 -1.59
CA ALA A 190 11.15 4.37 -2.74
C ALA A 190 11.72 5.78 -2.70
N ASP A 191 12.01 6.33 -3.86
CA ASP A 191 12.29 7.74 -4.04
C ASP A 191 11.06 8.58 -3.74
N ALA A 192 11.22 9.87 -3.53
CA ALA A 192 10.13 10.79 -3.32
C ALA A 192 10.27 12.04 -4.19
N SER A 193 9.15 12.67 -4.49
CA SER A 193 9.10 13.97 -5.15
C SER A 193 8.23 14.93 -4.36
N THR A 194 8.47 16.25 -4.52
CA THR A 194 7.51 17.25 -4.09
C THR A 194 6.30 17.28 -5.00
N ILE A 195 5.14 17.67 -4.49
CA ILE A 195 3.96 17.87 -5.34
C ILE A 195 4.21 18.97 -6.37
N GLY A 196 5.03 20.00 -6.02
CA GLY A 196 5.43 21.05 -6.97
C GLY A 196 6.29 20.54 -8.12
N ASP A 197 7.27 19.67 -7.86
CA ASP A 197 8.11 19.08 -8.90
C ASP A 197 7.33 18.05 -9.73
N LEU A 198 6.45 17.28 -9.09
CA LEU A 198 5.54 16.37 -9.79
C LEU A 198 4.62 17.15 -10.76
N ALA A 199 4.04 18.26 -10.33
CA ALA A 199 3.20 19.10 -11.20
C ALA A 199 3.98 19.61 -12.41
N LYS A 200 5.21 20.14 -12.20
CA LYS A 200 6.09 20.58 -13.29
C LYS A 200 6.49 19.44 -14.23
N ALA A 201 6.77 18.23 -13.68
CA ALA A 201 7.11 17.08 -14.49
C ALA A 201 5.94 16.65 -15.40
N VAL A 202 4.72 16.64 -14.88
CA VAL A 202 3.50 16.35 -15.66
C VAL A 202 3.26 17.45 -16.72
N GLN A 203 3.41 18.73 -16.36
CA GLN A 203 3.31 19.83 -17.30
C GLN A 203 4.37 19.73 -18.43
N LYS A 204 5.58 19.31 -18.10
CA LYS A 204 6.63 19.10 -19.11
C LYS A 204 6.27 18.02 -20.14
N LEU A 205 5.54 16.99 -19.70
CA LEU A 205 5.11 15.88 -20.56
C LEU A 205 3.83 16.18 -21.37
N PHE A 206 2.88 16.91 -20.79
CA PHE A 206 1.53 17.08 -21.37
C PHE A 206 1.18 18.52 -21.77
N GLY A 207 1.99 19.50 -21.39
CA GLY A 207 1.78 20.91 -21.65
C GLY A 207 1.54 21.73 -20.38
N ASP A 208 1.96 22.99 -20.41
CA ASP A 208 1.82 23.92 -19.28
C ASP A 208 0.50 24.71 -19.39
N THR A 209 -0.41 24.47 -18.47
CA THR A 209 -1.69 25.17 -18.33
C THR A 209 -1.75 26.06 -17.09
N GLY A 210 -0.63 26.24 -16.40
CA GLY A 210 -0.54 26.94 -15.13
C GLY A 210 -0.85 26.06 -13.92
N THR A 211 -0.65 26.63 -12.72
CA THR A 211 -0.84 25.90 -11.45
C THR A 211 -1.55 26.80 -10.43
N ASP A 212 -2.63 26.30 -9.83
CA ASP A 212 -3.40 26.98 -8.78
C ASP A 212 -3.17 26.29 -7.43
N ILE A 213 -2.81 27.06 -6.40
CA ILE A 213 -2.63 26.55 -5.03
C ILE A 213 -3.96 26.68 -4.30
N ILE A 214 -4.57 25.52 -3.95
CA ILE A 214 -5.90 25.49 -3.32
C ILE A 214 -5.85 25.29 -1.79
N GLY A 215 -4.65 25.13 -1.19
CA GLY A 215 -4.46 24.89 0.24
C GLY A 215 -4.64 23.43 0.64
N THR A 216 -4.22 23.10 1.87
CA THR A 216 -4.24 21.73 2.43
C THR A 216 -5.66 21.29 2.80
N ARG A 217 -5.98 20.03 2.55
CA ARG A 217 -7.25 19.40 2.95
C ARG A 217 -7.14 18.79 4.33
N HIS A 218 -8.30 18.58 4.98
CA HIS A 218 -8.35 17.84 6.24
C HIS A 218 -7.82 16.41 6.04
N GLY A 219 -6.97 15.94 6.98
CA GLY A 219 -6.41 14.59 6.94
C GLY A 219 -5.25 14.38 5.97
N GLU A 220 -4.76 15.43 5.30
CA GLU A 220 -3.54 15.38 4.48
C GLU A 220 -2.29 15.67 5.30
N LYS A 221 -1.26 14.83 5.10
CA LYS A 221 0.07 14.99 5.71
C LYS A 221 0.99 15.81 4.79
N LEU A 222 1.90 16.61 5.38
CA LEU A 222 2.98 17.27 4.63
C LEU A 222 3.94 16.26 3.99
N TYR A 223 4.16 15.14 4.65
CA TYR A 223 4.98 14.03 4.17
C TYR A 223 4.37 12.70 4.61
N GLU A 224 4.63 11.65 3.88
CA GLU A 224 4.19 10.30 4.22
C GLU A 224 5.28 9.53 4.96
N THR A 225 4.86 8.57 5.79
CA THR A 225 5.76 7.73 6.59
C THR A 225 5.54 6.28 6.21
N LEU A 226 6.59 5.59 5.78
CA LEU A 226 6.55 4.15 5.50
C LEU A 226 6.93 3.32 6.71
N MET A 227 7.79 3.85 7.58
CA MET A 227 8.25 3.15 8.77
C MET A 227 8.39 4.14 9.93
N THR A 228 7.81 3.80 11.09
CA THR A 228 7.95 4.61 12.30
C THR A 228 9.37 4.53 12.88
N SER A 229 9.73 5.43 13.77
CA SER A 229 11.03 5.38 14.45
C SER A 229 11.21 4.10 15.26
N GLU A 230 10.16 3.62 15.91
CA GLU A 230 10.19 2.38 16.68
C GLU A 230 10.33 1.14 15.78
N GLU A 231 9.68 1.16 14.62
CA GLU A 231 9.83 0.11 13.60
C GLU A 231 11.25 0.13 13.01
N ARG A 232 11.81 1.31 12.77
CA ARG A 232 13.17 1.50 12.25
C ARG A 232 14.22 0.81 13.10
N LEU A 233 14.13 0.95 14.42
CA LEU A 233 15.05 0.31 15.37
C LEU A 233 15.09 -1.23 15.25
N ARG A 234 14.01 -1.84 14.78
CA ARG A 234 13.85 -3.29 14.65
C ARG A 234 13.92 -3.78 13.21
N SER A 235 14.09 -2.87 12.27
CA SER A 235 14.11 -3.21 10.85
C SER A 235 15.44 -3.81 10.43
N VAL A 236 15.37 -4.71 9.46
CA VAL A 236 16.54 -5.25 8.75
C VAL A 236 16.52 -4.67 7.35
N ASP A 237 17.65 -4.13 6.92
CA ASP A 237 17.85 -3.65 5.55
C ASP A 237 18.17 -4.81 4.64
N LEU A 238 17.34 -5.02 3.61
CA LEU A 238 17.48 -6.11 2.61
C LEU A 238 17.86 -5.56 1.22
N GLY A 239 18.40 -4.34 1.14
CA GLY A 239 18.72 -3.70 -0.13
C GLY A 239 17.54 -2.87 -0.63
N GLU A 240 16.65 -3.43 -1.43
CA GLU A 240 15.47 -2.72 -1.97
C GLU A 240 14.32 -2.63 -0.97
N TYR A 241 14.32 -3.47 0.06
CA TYR A 241 13.25 -3.57 1.07
C TYR A 241 13.81 -3.39 2.47
N TYR A 242 12.93 -2.96 3.38
CA TYR A 242 13.10 -3.19 4.81
C TYR A 242 12.19 -4.32 5.25
N ARG A 243 12.67 -5.13 6.19
CA ARG A 243 11.87 -6.14 6.87
C ARG A 243 11.76 -5.79 8.34
N ILE A 244 10.56 -5.85 8.88
CA ILE A 244 10.27 -5.74 10.30
C ILE A 244 9.70 -7.09 10.73
N ALA A 245 10.42 -7.81 11.59
CA ALA A 245 9.95 -9.08 12.13
C ALA A 245 8.79 -8.86 13.11
N ALA A 246 7.90 -9.85 13.21
CA ALA A 246 6.87 -9.87 14.22
C ALA A 246 7.47 -9.75 15.63
N ASP A 247 6.75 -9.05 16.51
CA ASP A 247 7.06 -9.09 17.93
C ASP A 247 6.60 -10.43 18.50
N SER A 248 7.56 -11.32 18.74
CA SER A 248 7.30 -12.67 19.23
C SER A 248 7.03 -12.74 20.75
N ARG A 249 7.02 -11.60 21.44
CA ARG A 249 6.77 -11.54 22.88
C ARG A 249 5.30 -11.88 23.15
N ASP A 250 5.04 -12.65 24.19
CA ASP A 250 3.69 -12.93 24.69
C ASP A 250 3.20 -11.84 25.66
N LEU A 251 1.97 -12.00 26.20
CA LEU A 251 1.35 -11.04 27.12
C LEU A 251 2.01 -10.95 28.51
N ASN A 252 3.18 -11.54 28.71
CA ASN A 252 3.94 -11.40 29.93
C ASN A 252 4.63 -10.03 30.01
N TYR A 253 4.02 -9.08 30.69
CA TYR A 253 4.47 -7.68 30.77
C TYR A 253 5.89 -7.53 31.33
N ASP A 254 6.40 -8.47 32.14
CA ASP A 254 7.78 -8.41 32.66
C ASP A 254 8.84 -8.44 31.55
N LYS A 255 8.50 -8.97 30.38
CA LYS A 255 9.37 -9.02 29.20
C LYS A 255 9.35 -7.77 28.34
N PHE A 256 8.45 -6.83 28.58
CA PHE A 256 8.37 -5.59 27.81
C PHE A 256 9.37 -4.52 28.29
N PHE A 257 9.94 -4.69 29.46
CA PHE A 257 11.01 -3.83 29.94
C PHE A 257 12.35 -4.32 29.41
N VAL A 258 12.62 -4.10 28.14
CA VAL A 258 13.96 -4.26 27.60
C VAL A 258 14.78 -3.07 28.09
N LYS A 259 15.84 -3.30 28.86
CA LYS A 259 16.95 -2.36 28.99
C LYS A 259 17.63 -2.27 27.60
N GLY A 260 16.98 -1.61 26.66
CA GLY A 260 17.53 -1.29 25.36
C GLY A 260 18.11 0.10 25.44
N GLU A 261 19.37 0.27 25.10
CA GLU A 261 19.90 1.56 24.73
C GLU A 261 19.02 2.06 23.57
N VAL A 262 18.22 3.09 23.83
CA VAL A 262 17.61 3.88 22.76
C VAL A 262 18.80 4.49 22.02
N LYS A 263 19.16 3.93 20.87
CA LYS A 263 20.09 4.58 19.96
C LYS A 263 19.40 5.88 19.53
N ALA A 264 19.82 6.98 20.16
CA ALA A 264 19.43 8.31 19.73
C ALA A 264 19.88 8.45 18.28
N GLY A 265 18.94 8.58 17.32
CA GLY A 265 19.28 8.91 15.95
C GLY A 265 18.51 8.23 14.83
N ASP A 266 17.72 7.19 15.09
CA ASP A 266 16.97 6.56 14.01
C ASP A 266 15.62 7.27 13.81
N GLU A 267 15.60 8.21 12.87
CA GLU A 267 14.39 8.90 12.44
C GLU A 267 13.46 7.93 11.66
N ALA A 268 12.15 8.19 11.72
CA ALA A 268 11.17 7.50 10.90
C ALA A 268 11.55 7.58 9.39
N TYR A 269 11.28 6.53 8.62
CA TYR A 269 11.49 6.54 7.18
C TYR A 269 10.31 7.22 6.48
N THR A 270 10.58 8.39 5.91
CA THR A 270 9.57 9.29 5.37
C THR A 270 9.90 9.74 3.96
N SER A 271 8.91 10.26 3.24
CA SER A 271 9.12 10.90 1.93
C SER A 271 9.94 12.20 2.01
N HIS A 272 10.23 12.71 3.21
CA HIS A 272 11.11 13.85 3.42
C HIS A 272 12.59 13.48 3.52
N ASN A 273 12.93 12.30 4.03
CA ASN A 273 14.30 11.86 4.28
C ASN A 273 14.75 10.66 3.43
N THR A 274 14.04 10.37 2.35
CA THR A 274 14.48 9.46 1.29
C THR A 274 15.14 10.24 0.15
N ASN A 275 15.69 9.54 -0.84
CA ASN A 275 16.21 10.18 -2.06
C ASN A 275 15.12 11.04 -2.73
N ARG A 276 15.45 12.29 -3.02
CA ARG A 276 14.52 13.27 -3.57
C ARG A 276 14.76 13.45 -5.06
N LEU A 277 13.77 13.11 -5.87
CA LEU A 277 13.77 13.38 -7.29
C LEU A 277 13.48 14.87 -7.53
N ASP A 278 14.25 15.51 -8.39
CA ASP A 278 13.94 16.80 -9.00
C ASP A 278 12.91 16.64 -10.14
N VAL A 279 12.66 17.68 -10.89
CA VAL A 279 11.72 17.65 -12.02
C VAL A 279 12.14 16.63 -13.09
N GLU A 280 13.43 16.58 -13.45
CA GLU A 280 13.94 15.67 -14.46
C GLU A 280 13.87 14.21 -13.99
N GLY A 281 14.34 13.92 -12.80
CA GLY A 281 14.24 12.59 -12.20
C GLY A 281 12.79 12.13 -12.03
N THR A 282 11.86 13.07 -11.75
CA THR A 282 10.43 12.77 -11.69
C THR A 282 9.86 12.44 -13.07
N VAL A 283 10.29 13.15 -14.14
CA VAL A 283 9.94 12.81 -15.53
C VAL A 283 10.43 11.41 -15.89
N GLU A 284 11.70 11.11 -15.61
CA GLU A 284 12.27 9.78 -15.88
C GLU A 284 11.50 8.67 -15.14
N LYS A 285 11.15 8.91 -13.88
CA LYS A 285 10.37 7.96 -13.09
C LYS A 285 8.95 7.76 -13.63
N LEU A 286 8.31 8.81 -14.13
CA LEU A 286 6.99 8.72 -14.78
C LEU A 286 7.06 7.91 -16.07
N LEU A 287 8.13 8.06 -16.86
CA LEU A 287 8.34 7.35 -18.12
C LEU A 287 8.82 5.90 -17.92
N SER A 288 9.36 5.54 -16.76
CA SER A 288 9.84 4.17 -16.45
C SER A 288 8.71 3.15 -16.22
N ARG A 289 7.46 3.51 -16.51
CA ARG A 289 6.33 2.58 -16.48
C ARG A 289 6.47 1.55 -17.58
N SER A 290 6.03 0.31 -17.31
CA SER A 290 5.91 -0.69 -18.36
C SER A 290 4.98 -0.18 -19.49
N GLU A 291 5.30 -0.49 -20.73
CA GLU A 291 4.54 -0.06 -21.94
C GLU A 291 3.05 -0.40 -21.86
N GLU A 292 2.69 -1.40 -21.05
CA GLU A 292 1.31 -1.86 -20.83
C GLU A 292 0.41 -0.82 -20.15
N HIS A 293 0.97 0.13 -19.40
CA HIS A 293 0.22 1.15 -18.66
C HIS A 293 0.31 2.55 -19.27
N THR A 294 1.07 2.76 -20.33
CA THR A 294 1.17 4.04 -21.04
C THR A 294 -0.12 4.44 -21.77
N SER A 295 -1.02 3.49 -22.03
CA SER A 295 -2.31 3.77 -22.68
C SER A 295 -3.37 4.35 -21.73
N GLU A 296 -3.10 4.46 -20.43
CA GLU A 296 -3.99 5.05 -19.42
C GLU A 296 -3.61 6.50 -19.04
N LEU A 297 -2.52 7.04 -19.60
CA LEU A 297 -2.14 8.45 -19.61
C LEU A 297 -2.53 9.08 -20.99
#